data_cf3ebfe04578bff1460e12a810307d2e
#
_entry.id   cf3ebfe04578bff1460e12a810307d2e
#
_cell.length_a   1.000
_cell.length_b   1.000
_cell.length_c   1.000
_cell.angle_alpha   90.00
_cell.angle_beta   90.00
_cell.angle_gamma   90.00
#
_symmetry.space_group_name_H-M   'P 1'
#
loop_
_entity.id
_entity.type
_entity.pdbx_description
1 polymer ?
#
loop_
_entity_poly.entity_id
_entity_poly.type
_entity_poly.pdbx_seq_one_letter_code
_entity_poly.pdbx_strand_id
1 'polypeptide(L)'
;MNLPNKLTLTRIILVPVFMVFVSLTQIGTEDFNPTWYLVAGIIFAAASFTDFLDGHLARKWNMVTDFGKFADPLADKLLTTVAFIYMLRDGVCSPVVLCIILAREFAVSGLRMGAAGAKDGKVIAANMWGKVKTVLQMLTIIFYYFGTALTWGNSVMIGADCVFLSYWLCWLVAIATAISGIKYLWDNRSFINTAK
;
A
#
# COMPACT_ATOMS: atom_id res chain seq x y z
N MET A 1 -0.24 14.14 -22.62
CA MET A 1 -0.46 13.18 -21.49
C MET A 1 -1.84 13.42 -20.92
N ASN A 2 -2.65 12.38 -20.85
CA ASN A 2 -3.99 12.44 -20.25
C ASN A 2 -3.90 12.63 -18.74
N LEU A 3 -4.94 13.21 -18.12
CA LEU A 3 -4.97 13.50 -16.68
C LEU A 3 -4.63 12.27 -15.82
N PRO A 4 -5.21 11.07 -16.04
CA PRO A 4 -4.84 9.87 -15.30
C PRO A 4 -3.34 9.55 -15.34
N ASN A 5 -2.72 9.60 -16.53
CA ASN A 5 -1.27 9.33 -16.64
C ASN A 5 -0.41 10.34 -15.89
N LYS A 6 -0.85 11.62 -15.81
CA LYS A 6 -0.12 12.62 -15.00
C LYS A 6 -0.19 12.28 -13.51
N LEU A 7 -1.34 11.84 -13.04
CA LEU A 7 -1.54 11.49 -11.63
C LEU A 7 -0.76 10.24 -11.24
N THR A 8 -0.71 9.21 -12.09
CA THR A 8 0.16 8.03 -11.90
C THR A 8 1.64 8.43 -11.83
N LEU A 9 2.10 9.29 -12.76
CA LEU A 9 3.48 9.77 -12.77
C LEU A 9 3.79 10.60 -11.50
N THR A 10 2.86 11.47 -11.09
CA THR A 10 2.99 12.23 -9.84
C THR A 10 3.17 11.29 -8.65
N ARG A 11 2.41 10.21 -8.57
CA ARG A 11 2.55 9.20 -7.51
C ARG A 11 3.93 8.53 -7.53
N ILE A 12 4.42 8.13 -8.70
CA ILE A 12 5.76 7.55 -8.84
C ILE A 12 6.84 8.52 -8.33
N ILE A 13 6.67 9.83 -8.58
CA ILE A 13 7.59 10.87 -8.09
C ILE A 13 7.41 11.08 -6.56
N LEU A 14 6.21 10.97 -6.04
CA LEU A 14 5.95 11.14 -4.60
C LEU A 14 6.57 10.02 -3.75
N VAL A 15 6.80 8.82 -4.31
CA VAL A 15 7.47 7.73 -3.58
C VAL A 15 8.89 8.12 -3.15
N PRO A 16 9.81 8.52 -4.04
CA PRO A 16 11.15 8.95 -3.62
C PRO A 16 11.12 10.20 -2.72
N VAL A 17 10.16 11.11 -2.92
CA VAL A 17 9.98 12.26 -2.03
C VAL A 17 9.61 11.80 -0.62
N PHE A 18 8.65 10.89 -0.49
CA PHE A 18 8.30 10.25 0.79
C PHE A 18 9.53 9.59 1.44
N MET A 19 10.31 8.82 0.66
CA MET A 19 11.52 8.16 1.15
C MET A 19 12.52 9.14 1.73
N VAL A 20 12.75 10.29 1.08
CA VAL A 20 13.66 11.34 1.56
C VAL A 20 13.21 11.81 2.94
N PHE A 21 11.94 12.21 3.10
CA PHE A 21 11.46 12.73 4.38
C PHE A 21 11.50 11.71 5.52
N VAL A 22 11.17 10.45 5.25
CA VAL A 22 11.26 9.41 6.28
C VAL A 22 12.72 9.04 6.60
N SER A 23 13.63 9.16 5.63
CA SER A 23 15.06 8.88 5.84
C SER A 23 15.76 9.94 6.69
N LEU A 24 15.24 11.18 6.74
CA LEU A 24 15.80 12.27 7.55
C LEU A 24 15.59 12.08 9.06
N THR A 25 14.78 11.11 9.46
CA THR A 25 14.44 10.89 10.86
C THR A 25 14.15 9.41 11.12
N GLN A 26 14.43 8.95 12.34
CA GLN A 26 14.12 7.59 12.77
C GLN A 26 13.65 7.58 14.23
N ILE A 27 12.59 6.82 14.50
CA ILE A 27 12.06 6.66 15.84
C ILE A 27 13.10 5.99 16.76
N GLY A 28 13.18 6.44 18.02
CA GLY A 28 14.11 5.88 19.01
C GLY A 28 15.56 6.35 18.86
N THR A 29 15.87 7.26 17.95
CA THR A 29 17.19 7.90 17.81
C THR A 29 17.15 9.36 18.25
N GLU A 30 18.33 9.96 18.50
CA GLU A 30 18.47 11.38 18.83
C GLU A 30 18.03 12.29 17.67
N ASP A 31 18.10 11.78 16.42
CA ASP A 31 17.72 12.50 15.21
C ASP A 31 16.19 12.47 14.96
N PHE A 32 15.40 11.94 15.89
CA PHE A 32 13.95 11.88 15.69
C PHE A 32 13.32 13.26 15.66
N ASN A 33 12.70 13.60 14.53
CA ASN A 33 11.97 14.83 14.34
C ASN A 33 10.52 14.53 13.91
N PRO A 34 9.53 14.78 14.78
CA PRO A 34 8.13 14.49 14.50
C PRO A 34 7.59 15.25 13.27
N THR A 35 8.17 16.41 12.94
CA THR A 35 7.76 17.20 11.77
C THR A 35 7.99 16.44 10.48
N TRP A 36 9.11 15.72 10.34
CA TRP A 36 9.40 14.93 9.13
C TRP A 36 8.46 13.73 9.00
N TYR A 37 8.07 13.10 10.12
CA TYR A 37 7.03 12.07 10.11
C TYR A 37 5.66 12.62 9.70
N LEU A 38 5.31 13.81 10.17
CA LEU A 38 4.07 14.49 9.77
C LEU A 38 4.05 14.78 8.26
N VAL A 39 5.15 15.34 7.75
CA VAL A 39 5.30 15.62 6.31
C VAL A 39 5.21 14.33 5.49
N ALA A 40 5.88 13.27 5.91
CA ALA A 40 5.80 11.96 5.26
C ALA A 40 4.37 11.41 5.28
N GLY A 41 3.67 11.51 6.40
CA GLY A 41 2.27 11.13 6.54
C GLY A 41 1.35 11.90 5.58
N ILE A 42 1.56 13.21 5.45
CA ILE A 42 0.80 14.07 4.50
C ILE A 42 1.07 13.64 3.06
N ILE A 43 2.34 13.39 2.70
CA ILE A 43 2.72 12.95 1.35
C ILE A 43 2.05 11.60 1.03
N PHE A 44 2.11 10.64 1.98
CA PHE A 44 1.47 9.34 1.82
C PHE A 44 -0.05 9.46 1.66
N ALA A 45 -0.71 10.25 2.52
CA ALA A 45 -2.15 10.46 2.47
C ALA A 45 -2.57 11.13 1.15
N ALA A 46 -1.84 12.16 0.70
CA ALA A 46 -2.09 12.85 -0.56
C ALA A 46 -1.92 11.91 -1.76
N ALA A 47 -0.86 11.10 -1.79
CA ALA A 47 -0.62 10.14 -2.86
C ALA A 47 -1.70 9.05 -2.89
N SER A 48 -2.13 8.54 -1.72
CA SER A 48 -3.20 7.55 -1.61
C SER A 48 -4.57 8.12 -2.03
N PHE A 49 -4.84 9.38 -1.67
CA PHE A 49 -6.07 10.05 -2.08
C PHE A 49 -6.11 10.31 -3.59
N THR A 50 -4.97 10.66 -4.17
CA THR A 50 -4.83 10.84 -5.62
C THR A 50 -5.16 9.55 -6.36
N ASP A 51 -4.69 8.38 -5.86
CA ASP A 51 -5.02 7.07 -6.43
C ASP A 51 -6.53 6.77 -6.43
N PHE A 52 -7.19 7.09 -5.33
CA PHE A 52 -8.65 6.91 -5.23
C PHE A 52 -9.40 7.78 -6.25
N LEU A 53 -8.96 9.03 -6.45
CA LEU A 53 -9.54 9.94 -7.43
C LEU A 53 -9.30 9.46 -8.86
N ASP A 54 -8.09 9.01 -9.19
CA ASP A 54 -7.72 8.55 -10.53
C ASP A 54 -8.55 7.35 -10.97
N GLY A 55 -8.65 6.37 -10.11
CA GLY A 55 -9.45 5.18 -10.37
C GLY A 55 -10.94 5.50 -10.60
N HIS A 56 -11.45 6.57 -9.99
CA HIS A 56 -12.82 7.03 -10.20
C HIS A 56 -12.98 7.83 -11.50
N LEU A 57 -12.08 8.79 -11.75
CA LEU A 57 -12.11 9.66 -12.94
C LEU A 57 -11.82 8.91 -14.25
N ALA A 58 -10.81 8.03 -14.24
CA ALA A 58 -10.45 7.26 -15.43
C ALA A 58 -11.60 6.37 -15.91
N ARG A 59 -12.34 5.76 -14.98
CA ARG A 59 -13.55 4.98 -15.29
C ARG A 59 -14.69 5.85 -15.82
N LYS A 60 -14.88 7.05 -15.27
CA LYS A 60 -15.95 7.97 -15.67
C LYS A 60 -15.72 8.57 -17.06
N TRP A 61 -14.46 8.77 -17.45
CA TRP A 61 -14.10 9.44 -18.72
C TRP A 61 -13.65 8.50 -19.83
N ASN A 62 -13.64 7.18 -19.59
CA ASN A 62 -13.17 6.16 -20.56
C ASN A 62 -11.76 6.45 -21.14
N MET A 63 -10.90 7.15 -20.39
CA MET A 63 -9.55 7.53 -20.79
C MET A 63 -8.50 6.54 -20.25
N VAL A 64 -8.68 5.28 -20.55
CA VAL A 64 -7.72 4.24 -20.11
C VAL A 64 -6.63 4.09 -21.16
N THR A 65 -5.37 4.38 -20.78
CA THR A 65 -4.21 4.19 -21.65
C THR A 65 -3.49 2.88 -21.31
N ASP A 66 -2.78 2.29 -22.28
CA ASP A 66 -2.03 1.05 -22.03
C ASP A 66 -0.89 1.26 -21.03
N PHE A 67 -0.27 2.45 -21.04
CA PHE A 67 0.70 2.84 -20.02
C PHE A 67 0.06 2.90 -18.61
N GLY A 68 -1.11 3.52 -18.47
CA GLY A 68 -1.83 3.59 -17.19
C GLY A 68 -2.21 2.21 -16.67
N LYS A 69 -2.72 1.32 -17.52
CA LYS A 69 -3.05 -0.07 -17.13
C LYS A 69 -1.88 -0.82 -16.49
N PHE A 70 -0.66 -0.55 -16.93
CA PHE A 70 0.56 -1.15 -16.40
C PHE A 70 1.12 -0.39 -15.19
N ALA A 71 1.19 0.94 -15.28
CA ALA A 71 1.86 1.79 -14.29
C ALA A 71 1.04 1.97 -13.01
N ASP A 72 -0.30 2.06 -13.09
CA ASP A 72 -1.18 2.28 -11.93
C ASP A 72 -1.06 1.17 -10.87
N PRO A 73 -1.19 -0.14 -11.23
CA PRO A 73 -1.03 -1.21 -10.24
C PRO A 73 0.37 -1.30 -9.63
N LEU A 74 1.39 -0.80 -10.34
CA LEU A 74 2.76 -0.79 -9.86
C LEU A 74 3.00 0.37 -8.88
N ALA A 75 2.55 1.57 -9.24
CA ALA A 75 2.70 2.77 -8.43
C ALA A 75 1.97 2.67 -7.07
N ASP A 76 0.74 2.14 -7.07
CA ASP A 76 -0.05 1.89 -5.86
C ASP A 76 0.69 0.96 -4.89
N LYS A 77 1.22 -0.14 -5.39
CA LYS A 77 1.94 -1.12 -4.56
C LYS A 77 3.30 -0.61 -4.10
N LEU A 78 3.98 0.18 -4.91
CA LEU A 78 5.28 0.72 -4.57
C LEU A 78 5.19 1.63 -3.35
N LEU A 79 4.22 2.55 -3.32
CA LEU A 79 4.04 3.49 -2.20
C LEU A 79 3.77 2.76 -0.88
N THR A 80 2.81 1.83 -0.87
CA THR A 80 2.46 1.07 0.33
C THR A 80 3.59 0.16 0.79
N THR A 81 4.30 -0.49 -0.14
CA THR A 81 5.45 -1.34 0.16
C THR A 81 6.58 -0.54 0.81
N VAL A 82 6.91 0.61 0.23
CA VAL A 82 7.96 1.49 0.77
C VAL A 82 7.58 1.96 2.17
N ALA A 83 6.33 2.35 2.42
CA ALA A 83 5.87 2.75 3.74
C ALA A 83 6.05 1.62 4.77
N PHE A 84 5.69 0.37 4.44
CA PHE A 84 5.91 -0.78 5.33
C PHE A 84 7.38 -1.13 5.53
N ILE A 85 8.25 -0.91 4.53
CA ILE A 85 9.70 -1.08 4.68
C ILE A 85 10.26 -0.10 5.73
N TYR A 86 9.83 1.15 5.71
CA TYR A 86 10.23 2.11 6.73
C TYR A 86 9.63 1.80 8.11
N MET A 87 8.38 1.34 8.17
CA MET A 87 7.81 0.82 9.42
C MET A 87 8.57 -0.41 9.95
N LEU A 88 9.13 -1.24 9.06
CA LEU A 88 10.03 -2.34 9.45
C LEU A 88 11.35 -1.82 10.01
N ARG A 89 11.98 -0.83 9.37
CA ARG A 89 13.19 -0.16 9.88
C ARG A 89 12.97 0.38 11.29
N ASP A 90 11.79 0.94 11.54
CA ASP A 90 11.42 1.55 12.81
C ASP A 90 10.95 0.51 13.87
N GLY A 91 11.01 -0.78 13.55
CA GLY A 91 10.63 -1.88 14.46
C GLY A 91 9.12 -2.08 14.65
N VAL A 92 8.30 -1.35 13.91
CA VAL A 92 6.82 -1.37 14.02
C VAL A 92 6.21 -2.47 13.16
N CYS A 93 6.83 -2.83 12.06
CA CYS A 93 6.40 -3.92 11.19
C CYS A 93 7.36 -5.11 11.33
N SER A 94 6.83 -6.32 11.50
CA SER A 94 7.67 -7.53 11.48
C SER A 94 8.06 -7.91 10.04
N PRO A 95 9.27 -8.46 9.79
CA PRO A 95 9.64 -9.02 8.49
C PRO A 95 8.62 -10.04 7.98
N VAL A 96 8.06 -10.85 8.88
CA VAL A 96 7.04 -11.85 8.53
C VAL A 96 5.77 -11.20 7.99
N VAL A 97 5.31 -10.12 8.64
CA VAL A 97 4.16 -9.33 8.19
C VAL A 97 4.39 -8.78 6.78
N LEU A 98 5.56 -8.18 6.55
CA LEU A 98 5.91 -7.63 5.24
C LEU A 98 5.95 -8.73 4.16
N CYS A 99 6.55 -9.88 4.46
CA CYS A 99 6.58 -11.02 3.54
C CYS A 99 5.17 -11.51 3.18
N ILE A 100 4.26 -11.63 4.15
CA ILE A 100 2.87 -12.04 3.91
C ILE A 100 2.16 -11.03 2.98
N ILE A 101 2.34 -9.74 3.25
CA ILE A 101 1.75 -8.68 2.42
C ILE A 101 2.28 -8.78 0.98
N LEU A 102 3.59 -8.83 0.79
CA LEU A 102 4.22 -8.88 -0.53
C LEU A 102 3.87 -10.16 -1.30
N ALA A 103 3.95 -11.32 -0.65
CA ALA A 103 3.61 -12.59 -1.28
C ALA A 103 2.18 -12.58 -1.85
N ARG A 104 1.22 -12.06 -1.07
CA ARG A 104 -0.15 -11.93 -1.55
C ARG A 104 -0.29 -10.91 -2.68
N GLU A 105 0.38 -9.75 -2.59
CA GLU A 105 0.32 -8.73 -3.64
C GLU A 105 0.82 -9.29 -4.98
N PHE A 106 1.94 -10.00 -4.96
CA PHE A 106 2.50 -10.61 -6.16
C PHE A 106 1.65 -11.77 -6.67
N ALA A 107 1.19 -12.66 -5.79
CA ALA A 107 0.36 -13.81 -6.19
C ALA A 107 -0.94 -13.37 -6.86
N VAL A 108 -1.67 -12.44 -6.28
CA VAL A 108 -2.94 -11.96 -6.84
C VAL A 108 -2.72 -11.15 -8.13
N SER A 109 -1.64 -10.37 -8.20
CA SER A 109 -1.32 -9.60 -9.40
C SER A 109 -0.87 -10.50 -10.56
N GLY A 110 -0.04 -11.48 -10.27
CA GLY A 110 0.40 -12.48 -11.25
C GLY A 110 -0.77 -13.25 -11.84
N LEU A 111 -1.71 -13.69 -10.98
CA LEU A 111 -2.92 -14.37 -11.45
C LEU A 111 -3.79 -13.47 -12.34
N ARG A 112 -3.97 -12.22 -12.00
CA ARG A 112 -4.75 -11.27 -12.82
C ARG A 112 -4.09 -11.01 -14.17
N MET A 113 -2.78 -10.83 -14.18
CA MET A 113 -2.02 -10.62 -15.42
C MET A 113 -2.06 -11.87 -16.29
N GLY A 114 -1.87 -13.05 -15.71
CA GLY A 114 -1.96 -14.34 -16.43
C GLY A 114 -3.35 -14.56 -17.03
N ALA A 115 -4.42 -14.26 -16.26
CA ALA A 115 -5.79 -14.40 -16.74
C ALA A 115 -6.14 -13.41 -17.86
N ALA A 116 -5.64 -12.18 -17.78
CA ALA A 116 -5.85 -11.18 -18.83
C ALA A 116 -5.09 -11.50 -20.11
N GLY A 117 -3.94 -12.17 -20.02
CA GLY A 117 -3.13 -12.63 -21.17
C GLY A 117 -3.56 -13.96 -21.79
N ALA A 118 -4.49 -14.69 -21.16
CA ALA A 118 -5.00 -15.95 -21.70
C ALA A 118 -5.86 -15.72 -22.96
N LYS A 119 -5.95 -16.74 -23.83
CA LYS A 119 -6.70 -16.65 -25.11
C LYS A 119 -8.16 -16.21 -24.94
N ASP A 120 -8.77 -16.51 -23.79
CA ASP A 120 -10.16 -16.14 -23.47
C ASP A 120 -10.28 -14.77 -22.77
N GLY A 121 -9.18 -14.07 -22.51
CA GLY A 121 -9.14 -12.70 -21.98
C GLY A 121 -9.97 -12.46 -20.71
N LYS A 122 -10.07 -13.46 -19.82
CA LYS A 122 -10.96 -13.38 -18.66
C LYS A 122 -10.44 -12.39 -17.60
N VAL A 123 -11.12 -11.27 -17.45
CA VAL A 123 -10.82 -10.30 -16.39
C VAL A 123 -11.35 -10.81 -15.06
N ILE A 124 -10.46 -11.21 -14.16
CA ILE A 124 -10.84 -11.62 -12.81
C ILE A 124 -11.09 -10.37 -11.96
N ALA A 125 -12.33 -10.20 -11.51
CA ALA A 125 -12.77 -9.04 -10.71
C ALA A 125 -12.11 -9.02 -9.32
N ALA A 126 -12.01 -7.81 -8.75
CA ALA A 126 -11.54 -7.64 -7.38
C ALA A 126 -12.59 -8.15 -6.38
N ASN A 127 -12.17 -9.00 -5.44
CA ASN A 127 -13.02 -9.46 -4.35
C ASN A 127 -13.16 -8.35 -3.27
N MET A 128 -14.29 -8.31 -2.57
CA MET A 128 -14.53 -7.36 -1.45
C MET A 128 -13.46 -7.45 -0.37
N TRP A 129 -12.98 -8.65 -0.04
CA TRP A 129 -11.86 -8.86 0.89
C TRP A 129 -10.57 -8.15 0.47
N GLY A 130 -10.34 -8.06 -0.85
CA GLY A 130 -9.23 -7.30 -1.40
C GLY A 130 -9.36 -5.79 -1.17
N LYS A 131 -10.57 -5.24 -1.20
CA LYS A 131 -10.82 -3.82 -0.90
C LYS A 131 -10.61 -3.52 0.59
N VAL A 132 -11.17 -4.36 1.46
CA VAL A 132 -11.04 -4.22 2.92
C VAL A 132 -9.56 -4.22 3.34
N LYS A 133 -8.76 -5.17 2.84
CA LYS A 133 -7.34 -5.22 3.18
C LYS A 133 -6.58 -3.96 2.74
N THR A 134 -6.89 -3.41 1.54
CA THR A 134 -6.22 -2.20 1.04
C THR A 134 -6.54 -0.99 1.90
N VAL A 135 -7.81 -0.81 2.27
CA VAL A 135 -8.22 0.25 3.20
C VAL A 135 -7.53 0.10 4.55
N LEU A 136 -7.48 -1.12 5.09
CA LEU A 136 -6.83 -1.39 6.37
C LEU A 136 -5.32 -1.09 6.32
N GLN A 137 -4.64 -1.45 5.23
CA GLN A 137 -3.22 -1.09 5.01
C GLN A 137 -3.01 0.42 5.03
N MET A 138 -3.80 1.16 4.24
CA MET A 138 -3.70 2.62 4.16
C MET A 138 -3.96 3.29 5.51
N LEU A 139 -5.01 2.87 6.22
CA LEU A 139 -5.33 3.40 7.54
C LEU A 139 -4.23 3.10 8.57
N THR A 140 -3.64 1.91 8.54
CA THR A 140 -2.54 1.55 9.44
C THR A 140 -1.30 2.43 9.21
N ILE A 141 -0.95 2.67 7.94
CA ILE A 141 0.20 3.54 7.60
C ILE A 141 -0.08 4.98 8.03
N ILE A 142 -1.27 5.52 7.71
CA ILE A 142 -1.67 6.87 8.11
C ILE A 142 -1.66 6.99 9.63
N PHE A 143 -2.26 6.04 10.34
CA PHE A 143 -2.28 6.03 11.80
C PHE A 143 -0.86 6.04 12.38
N TYR A 144 0.04 5.24 11.84
CA TYR A 144 1.43 5.19 12.30
C TYR A 144 2.14 6.54 12.13
N TYR A 145 2.17 7.11 10.93
CA TYR A 145 2.91 8.34 10.67
C TYR A 145 2.31 9.55 11.39
N PHE A 146 1.00 9.75 11.33
CA PHE A 146 0.33 10.86 12.02
C PHE A 146 0.31 10.66 13.54
N GLY A 147 -0.04 9.46 14.00
CA GLY A 147 -0.08 9.15 15.42
C GLY A 147 1.28 9.38 16.07
N THR A 148 2.35 8.82 15.48
CA THR A 148 3.71 9.00 15.99
C THR A 148 4.14 10.47 15.96
N ALA A 149 3.87 11.20 14.87
CA ALA A 149 4.23 12.61 14.76
C ALA A 149 3.55 13.47 15.84
N LEU A 150 2.27 13.23 16.08
CA LEU A 150 1.47 14.05 17.01
C LEU A 150 1.69 13.67 18.47
N THR A 151 1.96 12.39 18.76
CA THR A 151 2.07 11.91 20.13
C THR A 151 3.49 11.98 20.67
N TRP A 152 4.48 11.60 19.88
CA TRP A 152 5.89 11.60 20.32
C TRP A 152 6.42 13.00 20.60
N GLY A 153 5.95 14.00 19.86
CA GLY A 153 6.29 15.41 20.10
C GLY A 153 5.71 15.96 21.40
N ASN A 154 4.65 15.34 21.95
CA ASN A 154 4.00 15.79 23.19
C ASN A 154 4.38 14.94 24.40
N SER A 155 4.57 13.63 24.25
CA SER A 155 4.93 12.71 25.32
C SER A 155 5.50 11.43 24.75
N VAL A 156 6.70 11.07 25.21
CA VAL A 156 7.36 9.81 24.79
C VAL A 156 6.54 8.58 25.17
N MET A 157 5.83 8.61 26.31
CA MET A 157 4.97 7.48 26.73
C MET A 157 3.81 7.27 25.76
N ILE A 158 3.08 8.32 25.42
CA ILE A 158 1.95 8.23 24.48
C ILE A 158 2.45 7.84 23.06
N GLY A 159 3.64 8.32 22.67
CA GLY A 159 4.29 7.92 21.45
C GLY A 159 4.61 6.41 21.40
N ALA A 160 5.10 5.86 22.50
CA ALA A 160 5.36 4.43 22.62
C ALA A 160 4.08 3.59 22.52
N ASP A 161 2.97 4.03 23.11
CA ASP A 161 1.67 3.37 22.99
C ASP A 161 1.17 3.38 21.53
N CYS A 162 1.37 4.49 20.81
CA CYS A 162 1.04 4.59 19.39
C CYS A 162 1.84 3.61 18.54
N VAL A 163 3.14 3.48 18.80
CA VAL A 163 4.03 2.51 18.14
C VAL A 163 3.58 1.07 18.45
N PHE A 164 3.30 0.77 19.72
CA PHE A 164 2.81 -0.54 20.14
C PHE A 164 1.49 -0.92 19.45
N LEU A 165 0.54 0.02 19.41
CA LEU A 165 -0.73 -0.20 18.71
C LEU A 165 -0.52 -0.41 17.20
N SER A 166 0.37 0.37 16.58
CA SER A 166 0.72 0.22 15.17
C SER A 166 1.32 -1.15 14.85
N TYR A 167 2.12 -1.71 15.75
CA TYR A 167 2.65 -3.07 15.62
C TYR A 167 1.51 -4.12 15.52
N TRP A 168 0.51 -4.03 16.38
CA TRP A 168 -0.64 -4.94 16.35
C TRP A 168 -1.54 -4.71 15.14
N LEU A 169 -1.69 -3.46 14.70
CA LEU A 169 -2.39 -3.14 13.46
C LEU A 169 -1.68 -3.76 12.24
N CYS A 170 -0.35 -3.79 12.21
CA CYS A 170 0.41 -4.49 11.15
C CYS A 170 0.10 -6.00 11.13
N TRP A 171 -0.01 -6.67 12.28
CA TRP A 171 -0.43 -8.06 12.34
C TRP A 171 -1.86 -8.27 11.87
N LEU A 172 -2.77 -7.39 12.24
CA LEU A 172 -4.16 -7.41 11.77
C LEU A 172 -4.23 -7.27 10.23
N VAL A 173 -3.42 -6.37 9.66
CA VAL A 173 -3.25 -6.24 8.21
C VAL A 173 -2.74 -7.54 7.58
N ALA A 174 -1.73 -8.20 8.19
CA ALA A 174 -1.19 -9.44 7.68
C ALA A 174 -2.24 -10.55 7.65
N ILE A 175 -3.01 -10.70 8.73
CA ILE A 175 -4.09 -11.69 8.84
C ILE A 175 -5.17 -11.42 7.77
N ALA A 176 -5.65 -10.19 7.67
CA ALA A 176 -6.65 -9.80 6.67
C ALA A 176 -6.13 -10.04 5.24
N THR A 177 -4.85 -9.76 5.01
CA THR A 177 -4.17 -9.97 3.73
C THR A 177 -4.05 -11.45 3.38
N ALA A 178 -3.67 -12.30 4.34
CA ALA A 178 -3.58 -13.75 4.16
C ALA A 178 -4.95 -14.36 3.84
N ILE A 179 -5.99 -14.02 4.61
CA ILE A 179 -7.36 -14.48 4.38
C ILE A 179 -7.84 -14.06 2.99
N SER A 180 -7.64 -12.79 2.63
CA SER A 180 -7.98 -12.27 1.29
C SER A 180 -7.25 -13.02 0.17
N GLY A 181 -5.98 -13.34 0.37
CA GLY A 181 -5.16 -14.08 -0.59
C GLY A 181 -5.64 -15.52 -0.78
N ILE A 182 -5.81 -16.25 0.33
CA ILE A 182 -6.28 -17.65 0.31
C ILE A 182 -7.65 -17.74 -0.37
N LYS A 183 -8.58 -16.88 0.01
CA LYS A 183 -9.90 -16.85 -0.60
C LYS A 183 -9.83 -16.55 -2.10
N TYR A 184 -9.00 -15.60 -2.51
CA TYR A 184 -8.85 -15.26 -3.92
C TYR A 184 -8.27 -16.41 -4.74
N LEU A 185 -7.25 -17.11 -4.22
CA LEU A 185 -6.67 -18.29 -4.87
C LEU A 185 -7.67 -19.44 -4.95
N TRP A 186 -8.43 -19.65 -3.89
CA TRP A 186 -9.46 -20.69 -3.84
C TRP A 186 -10.59 -20.46 -4.83
N ASP A 187 -11.09 -19.23 -4.91
CA ASP A 187 -12.18 -18.86 -5.82
C ASP A 187 -11.75 -18.97 -7.30
N ASN A 188 -10.44 -18.85 -7.59
CA ASN A 188 -9.88 -18.90 -8.95
C ASN A 188 -9.04 -20.17 -9.24
N ARG A 189 -9.18 -21.23 -8.44
CA ARG A 189 -8.41 -22.47 -8.56
C ARG A 189 -8.60 -23.18 -9.92
N SER A 190 -9.76 -23.03 -10.55
CA SER A 190 -10.04 -23.60 -11.86
C SER A 190 -9.10 -23.03 -12.93
N PHE A 191 -8.81 -21.74 -12.87
CA PHE A 191 -7.86 -21.08 -13.79
C PHE A 191 -6.44 -21.62 -13.61
N ILE A 192 -6.02 -21.85 -12.35
CA ILE A 192 -4.68 -22.38 -12.03
C ILE A 192 -4.51 -23.80 -12.58
N ASN A 193 -5.56 -24.62 -12.55
CA ASN A 193 -5.53 -26.01 -13.01
C ASN A 193 -5.62 -26.14 -14.53
N THR A 194 -6.18 -25.14 -15.24
CA THR A 194 -6.33 -25.17 -16.73
C THR A 194 -5.17 -24.51 -17.46
N ALA A 195 -4.22 -23.89 -16.77
CA ALA A 195 -3.02 -23.27 -17.33
C ALA A 195 -1.92 -24.32 -17.62
N LYS A 196 -2.31 -25.47 -18.25
CA LYS A 196 -1.40 -26.47 -18.84
C LYS A 196 -1.34 -26.33 -20.34
#